data_59921861bcdfc7763f6f2c9e674a1c26
#
_entry.id   59921861bcdfc7763f6f2c9e674a1c26
#
_cell.length_a   1.000
_cell.length_b   1.000
_cell.length_c   1.000
_cell.angle_alpha   90.00
_cell.angle_beta   90.00
_cell.angle_gamma   90.00
#
_symmetry.space_group_name_H-M   'P 1'
#
loop_
_entity.id
_entity.type
_entity.pdbx_description
1 polymer ?
#
loop_
_entity_poly.entity_id
_entity_poly.type
_entity_poly.pdbx_seq_one_letter_code
_entity_poly.pdbx_strand_id
1 'polypeptide(L)'
;MAKNGTGGMGGSFLGKVLAGGVASVLCLIAGSAAAEVQTVRFARQLGLGYLQLYVAQDLKLVEKHAKEAGLGDVTAAYTPLGSPSAVNDALLSGSAEFAAAGIPPFLILWDKTRKSADVRALATLNSQPAYLNTNKPDVKSLADFTEKDRIAVPTVKLSYQAIILQMAAEKQFGEGNYAKLDNLTVSLSHPEATISLLSGKTEVSASFTSPPFQYQQLESDKVHRVINSYDVLGGPGSFSALWTTAKFRENNPKTTKAVLAAMDEASAFIKENPKQAAEIYIRLDNSKLAPEFVEKIITDPEIQYSTTPQNILKYTDFMARVGTLKNKPATWQELFFPELHDRAGS
;
A
#
# COMPACT_ATOMS: atom_id res chain seq x y z
N MET A 1 -94.85 -36.71 -2.69
CA MET A 1 -95.13 -37.42 -3.97
C MET A 1 -93.78 -37.78 -4.57
N ALA A 2 -93.33 -39.03 -4.37
CA ALA A 2 -93.46 -40.12 -5.31
C ALA A 2 -92.54 -39.84 -6.53
N LYS A 3 -91.66 -40.69 -6.98
CA LYS A 3 -91.37 -42.12 -6.89
C LYS A 3 -90.01 -42.38 -7.58
N ASN A 4 -89.19 -43.25 -7.00
CA ASN A 4 -88.71 -44.53 -7.60
C ASN A 4 -88.17 -44.49 -9.04
N GLY A 5 -87.06 -45.10 -9.29
CA GLY A 5 -86.66 -46.47 -9.41
C GLY A 5 -85.31 -46.63 -10.03
N THR A 6 -84.49 -47.38 -9.44
CA THR A 6 -84.02 -48.75 -9.69
C THR A 6 -83.26 -49.03 -10.96
N GLY A 7 -82.10 -49.64 -10.76
CA GLY A 7 -81.52 -50.74 -11.54
C GLY A 7 -80.39 -50.33 -12.43
N GLY A 8 -79.29 -50.98 -12.49
CA GLY A 8 -78.76 -52.23 -12.04
C GLY A 8 -77.52 -52.56 -12.84
N MET A 9 -76.56 -53.20 -12.18
CA MET A 9 -75.57 -54.16 -12.71
C MET A 9 -74.60 -53.75 -13.85
N GLY A 10 -73.36 -53.75 -13.53
CA GLY A 10 -72.46 -54.83 -13.92
C GLY A 10 -71.41 -54.40 -14.95
N GLY A 11 -70.21 -54.55 -14.69
CA GLY A 11 -69.13 -54.57 -15.65
C GLY A 11 -67.76 -54.24 -15.15
N SER A 12 -67.12 -55.28 -14.67
CA SER A 12 -65.62 -55.32 -14.45
C SER A 12 -64.90 -55.03 -15.75
N PHE A 13 -63.82 -54.22 -15.69
CA PHE A 13 -62.62 -54.43 -16.55
C PHE A 13 -61.40 -53.67 -16.04
N LEU A 14 -60.45 -54.49 -15.72
CA LEU A 14 -58.97 -54.32 -15.79
C LEU A 14 -58.37 -52.92 -16.00
N GLY A 15 -57.54 -52.56 -15.03
CA GLY A 15 -56.15 -52.23 -15.08
C GLY A 15 -55.55 -51.32 -16.18
N LYS A 16 -55.11 -50.15 -15.79
CA LYS A 16 -53.88 -49.58 -16.34
C LYS A 16 -53.20 -48.77 -15.25
N VAL A 17 -52.08 -49.30 -14.78
CA VAL A 17 -51.10 -48.61 -13.97
C VAL A 17 -50.50 -47.50 -14.84
N LEU A 18 -50.72 -46.24 -14.51
CA LEU A 18 -49.96 -45.09 -15.02
C LEU A 18 -48.94 -44.71 -13.99
N ALA A 19 -47.72 -45.10 -14.28
CA ALA A 19 -46.52 -44.62 -13.57
C ALA A 19 -46.38 -43.12 -13.83
N GLY A 20 -46.77 -42.30 -12.85
CA GLY A 20 -46.49 -40.87 -12.82
C GLY A 20 -45.03 -40.63 -12.45
N GLY A 21 -44.23 -40.31 -13.44
CA GLY A 21 -42.85 -39.90 -13.22
C GLY A 21 -42.81 -38.59 -12.44
N VAL A 22 -42.23 -38.67 -11.23
CA VAL A 22 -41.82 -37.49 -10.47
C VAL A 22 -40.61 -36.90 -11.19
N ALA A 23 -40.84 -35.92 -12.02
CA ALA A 23 -39.77 -35.10 -12.57
C ALA A 23 -39.22 -34.21 -11.42
N SER A 24 -38.13 -34.65 -10.78
CA SER A 24 -37.35 -33.85 -9.86
C SER A 24 -36.72 -32.68 -10.63
N VAL A 25 -37.36 -31.52 -10.58
CA VAL A 25 -36.72 -30.25 -10.99
C VAL A 25 -35.62 -29.94 -9.98
N LEU A 26 -34.38 -30.36 -10.26
CA LEU A 26 -33.21 -29.80 -9.64
C LEU A 26 -33.12 -28.34 -10.10
N CYS A 27 -33.66 -27.41 -9.29
CA CYS A 27 -33.30 -26.02 -9.37
C CYS A 27 -31.81 -25.91 -9.00
N LEU A 28 -30.94 -25.88 -10.01
CA LEU A 28 -29.60 -25.38 -9.90
C LEU A 28 -29.73 -23.93 -9.44
N ILE A 29 -29.60 -23.70 -8.14
CA ILE A 29 -29.30 -22.39 -7.59
C ILE A 29 -27.85 -22.12 -8.02
N ALA A 30 -27.68 -21.67 -9.25
CA ALA A 30 -26.50 -20.98 -9.67
C ALA A 30 -26.52 -19.69 -8.85
N GLY A 31 -25.83 -19.71 -7.72
CA GLY A 31 -25.53 -18.48 -6.98
C GLY A 31 -24.92 -17.51 -7.99
N SER A 32 -25.63 -16.42 -8.29
CA SER A 32 -25.06 -15.33 -9.08
C SER A 32 -23.83 -14.86 -8.34
N ALA A 33 -22.64 -15.33 -8.71
CA ALA A 33 -21.42 -14.70 -8.31
C ALA A 33 -21.56 -13.24 -8.76
N ALA A 34 -21.68 -12.31 -7.80
CA ALA A 34 -21.72 -10.90 -8.12
C ALA A 34 -20.51 -10.60 -9.00
N ALA A 35 -20.74 -9.90 -10.13
CA ALA A 35 -19.63 -9.52 -10.99
C ALA A 35 -18.66 -8.64 -10.18
N GLU A 36 -17.37 -8.96 -10.26
CA GLU A 36 -16.33 -8.15 -9.63
C GLU A 36 -16.24 -6.79 -10.34
N VAL A 37 -15.54 -5.83 -9.69
CA VAL A 37 -15.41 -4.47 -10.22
C VAL A 37 -14.75 -4.45 -11.59
N GLN A 38 -15.22 -3.56 -12.47
CA GLN A 38 -14.61 -3.32 -13.78
C GLN A 38 -13.56 -2.20 -13.76
N THR A 39 -13.53 -1.39 -12.70
CA THR A 39 -12.53 -0.33 -12.53
C THR A 39 -11.88 -0.48 -11.17
N VAL A 40 -10.56 -0.55 -11.15
CA VAL A 40 -9.73 -0.61 -9.93
C VAL A 40 -8.96 0.69 -9.81
N ARG A 41 -9.21 1.46 -8.75
CA ARG A 41 -8.57 2.76 -8.51
C ARG A 41 -7.52 2.62 -7.42
N PHE A 42 -6.34 3.15 -7.73
CA PHE A 42 -5.19 3.16 -6.84
C PHE A 42 -4.89 4.60 -6.39
N ALA A 43 -4.83 4.84 -5.09
CA ALA A 43 -4.26 6.05 -4.51
C ALA A 43 -2.83 5.75 -4.05
N ARG A 44 -1.84 6.52 -4.50
CA ARG A 44 -0.43 6.32 -4.14
C ARG A 44 0.28 7.62 -3.83
N GLN A 45 1.32 7.56 -3.04
CA GLN A 45 2.23 8.68 -2.89
C GLN A 45 3.17 8.84 -4.09
N LEU A 46 3.99 9.89 -4.05
CA LEU A 46 4.98 10.23 -5.07
C LEU A 46 6.32 9.55 -4.78
N GLY A 47 7.09 9.28 -5.84
CA GLY A 47 8.48 8.80 -5.76
C GLY A 47 8.66 7.32 -6.10
N LEU A 48 9.94 6.91 -6.09
CA LEU A 48 10.35 5.56 -6.50
C LEU A 48 9.91 4.44 -5.55
N GLY A 49 9.47 4.78 -4.34
CA GLY A 49 8.84 3.83 -3.42
C GLY A 49 7.53 3.20 -3.93
N TYR A 50 7.03 3.65 -5.08
CA TYR A 50 5.79 3.18 -5.72
C TYR A 50 6.01 2.77 -7.16
N LEU A 51 7.25 2.49 -7.54
CA LEU A 51 7.65 2.21 -8.94
C LEU A 51 6.88 1.03 -9.55
N GLN A 52 6.53 -0.01 -8.76
CA GLN A 52 5.70 -1.11 -9.27
C GLN A 52 4.34 -0.62 -9.79
N LEU A 53 3.73 0.38 -9.16
CA LEU A 53 2.45 0.93 -9.62
C LEU A 53 2.61 1.75 -10.91
N TYR A 54 3.76 2.41 -11.10
CA TYR A 54 4.08 3.07 -12.38
C TYR A 54 4.28 2.05 -13.51
N VAL A 55 5.04 0.98 -13.24
CA VAL A 55 5.24 -0.11 -14.21
C VAL A 55 3.93 -0.82 -14.51
N ALA A 56 3.11 -1.13 -13.50
CA ALA A 56 1.81 -1.75 -13.69
C ALA A 56 0.86 -0.87 -14.50
N GLN A 57 0.91 0.45 -14.32
CA GLN A 57 0.14 1.42 -15.09
C GLN A 57 0.56 1.43 -16.57
N ASP A 58 1.86 1.49 -16.82
CA ASP A 58 2.40 1.60 -18.17
C ASP A 58 2.19 0.33 -19.00
N LEU A 59 2.50 -0.81 -18.40
CA LEU A 59 2.42 -2.12 -19.03
C LEU A 59 1.02 -2.76 -18.91
N LYS A 60 0.05 -2.06 -18.28
CA LYS A 60 -1.33 -2.54 -18.05
C LYS A 60 -1.36 -3.92 -17.37
N LEU A 61 -0.51 -4.12 -16.34
CA LEU A 61 -0.36 -5.44 -15.74
C LEU A 61 -1.60 -5.87 -14.95
N VAL A 62 -2.33 -4.94 -14.31
CA VAL A 62 -3.58 -5.24 -13.62
C VAL A 62 -4.63 -5.72 -14.61
N GLU A 63 -4.77 -5.02 -15.73
CA GLU A 63 -5.69 -5.40 -16.82
C GLU A 63 -5.33 -6.75 -17.43
N LYS A 64 -4.04 -7.01 -17.65
CA LYS A 64 -3.51 -8.29 -18.15
C LYS A 64 -3.91 -9.44 -17.23
N HIS A 65 -3.56 -9.36 -15.95
CA HIS A 65 -3.86 -10.42 -14.98
C HIS A 65 -5.35 -10.56 -14.68
N ALA A 66 -6.13 -9.48 -14.73
CA ALA A 66 -7.59 -9.54 -14.63
C ALA A 66 -8.20 -10.32 -15.80
N LYS A 67 -7.73 -10.08 -17.03
CA LYS A 67 -8.14 -10.81 -18.22
C LYS A 67 -7.78 -12.30 -18.13
N GLU A 68 -6.57 -12.63 -17.68
CA GLU A 68 -6.12 -14.01 -17.45
C GLU A 68 -6.98 -14.72 -16.38
N ALA A 69 -7.47 -13.97 -15.37
CA ALA A 69 -8.40 -14.48 -14.34
C ALA A 69 -9.86 -14.62 -14.82
N GLY A 70 -10.16 -14.25 -16.09
CA GLY A 70 -11.48 -14.33 -16.67
C GLY A 70 -12.44 -13.23 -16.21
N LEU A 71 -11.93 -12.05 -15.82
CA LEU A 71 -12.72 -10.89 -15.37
C LEU A 71 -13.18 -9.99 -16.53
N GLY A 72 -12.74 -10.26 -17.76
CA GLY A 72 -13.05 -9.42 -18.93
C GLY A 72 -12.22 -8.14 -18.96
N ASP A 73 -12.83 -7.04 -19.43
CA ASP A 73 -12.14 -5.76 -19.61
C ASP A 73 -12.19 -4.94 -18.30
N VAL A 74 -11.26 -5.24 -17.41
CA VAL A 74 -11.00 -4.42 -16.21
C VAL A 74 -10.11 -3.24 -16.61
N THR A 75 -10.29 -2.08 -15.99
CA THR A 75 -9.44 -0.90 -16.13
C THR A 75 -8.81 -0.53 -14.80
N ALA A 76 -7.56 -0.09 -14.80
CA ALA A 76 -6.87 0.42 -13.63
C ALA A 76 -6.62 1.93 -13.76
N ALA A 77 -6.94 2.68 -12.69
CA ALA A 77 -6.72 4.12 -12.62
C ALA A 77 -5.81 4.46 -11.42
N TYR A 78 -4.87 5.37 -11.61
CA TYR A 78 -3.84 5.69 -10.62
C TYR A 78 -3.84 7.19 -10.29
N THR A 79 -4.03 7.51 -9.02
CA THR A 79 -4.07 8.90 -8.53
C THR A 79 -2.88 9.14 -7.59
N PRO A 80 -1.93 10.00 -7.99
CA PRO A 80 -0.85 10.42 -7.09
C PRO A 80 -1.36 11.45 -6.07
N LEU A 81 -0.97 11.28 -4.80
CA LEU A 81 -1.34 12.15 -3.69
C LEU A 81 -0.09 12.55 -2.90
N GLY A 82 -0.06 13.80 -2.42
CA GLY A 82 1.12 14.39 -1.78
C GLY A 82 1.40 13.87 -0.36
N SER A 83 0.43 13.23 0.30
CA SER A 83 0.58 12.79 1.68
C SER A 83 -0.05 11.43 1.95
N PRO A 84 0.49 10.64 2.91
CA PRO A 84 -0.10 9.37 3.31
C PRO A 84 -1.50 9.51 3.96
N SER A 85 -1.81 10.66 4.57
CA SER A 85 -3.17 10.93 5.08
C SER A 85 -4.17 10.97 3.94
N ALA A 86 -3.88 11.73 2.87
CA ALA A 86 -4.75 11.80 1.70
C ALA A 86 -4.94 10.44 1.01
N VAL A 87 -3.90 9.61 1.00
CA VAL A 87 -3.98 8.23 0.48
C VAL A 87 -4.94 7.37 1.32
N ASN A 88 -4.85 7.45 2.65
CA ASN A 88 -5.76 6.73 3.55
C ASN A 88 -7.20 7.23 3.43
N ASP A 89 -7.39 8.55 3.31
CA ASP A 89 -8.71 9.16 3.14
C ASP A 89 -9.37 8.74 1.82
N ALA A 90 -8.60 8.61 0.73
CA ALA A 90 -9.08 8.11 -0.55
C ALA A 90 -9.62 6.68 -0.45
N LEU A 91 -8.95 5.79 0.30
CA LEU A 91 -9.44 4.44 0.55
C LEU A 91 -10.73 4.44 1.40
N LEU A 92 -10.72 5.18 2.52
CA LEU A 92 -11.85 5.18 3.45
C LEU A 92 -13.10 5.84 2.88
N SER A 93 -12.95 6.82 1.99
CA SER A 93 -14.07 7.45 1.27
C SER A 93 -14.59 6.62 0.10
N GLY A 94 -13.90 5.53 -0.28
CA GLY A 94 -14.22 4.75 -1.47
C GLY A 94 -13.84 5.43 -2.78
N SER A 95 -13.00 6.46 -2.75
CA SER A 95 -12.45 7.10 -3.96
C SER A 95 -11.35 6.25 -4.60
N ALA A 96 -10.78 5.32 -3.85
CA ALA A 96 -9.85 4.30 -4.33
C ALA A 96 -10.15 2.95 -3.67
N GLU A 97 -9.90 1.86 -4.39
CA GLU A 97 -9.99 0.49 -3.88
C GLU A 97 -8.68 0.04 -3.23
N PHE A 98 -7.56 0.56 -3.73
CA PHE A 98 -6.24 0.28 -3.17
C PHE A 98 -5.52 1.57 -2.81
N ALA A 99 -4.80 1.52 -1.71
CA ALA A 99 -3.98 2.61 -1.20
C ALA A 99 -2.53 2.16 -1.03
N ALA A 100 -1.56 3.03 -1.39
CA ALA A 100 -0.14 2.75 -1.27
C ALA A 100 0.61 3.94 -0.65
N ALA A 101 1.20 3.73 0.52
CA ALA A 101 2.06 4.67 1.21
C ALA A 101 3.09 3.93 2.09
N GLY A 102 3.82 4.65 2.94
CA GLY A 102 4.77 4.05 3.87
C GLY A 102 4.11 3.09 4.88
N ILE A 103 4.90 2.20 5.48
CA ILE A 103 4.42 1.19 6.44
C ILE A 103 3.70 1.82 7.66
N PRO A 104 4.23 2.83 8.38
CA PRO A 104 3.57 3.36 9.56
C PRO A 104 2.14 3.92 9.33
N PRO A 105 1.85 4.69 8.26
CA PRO A 105 0.48 5.11 7.94
C PRO A 105 -0.48 3.91 7.73
N PHE A 106 0.00 2.84 7.12
CA PHE A 106 -0.77 1.60 6.99
C PHE A 106 -1.05 0.98 8.36
N LEU A 107 -0.05 0.84 9.22
CA LEU A 107 -0.20 0.24 10.55
C LEU A 107 -1.21 1.01 11.42
N ILE A 108 -1.19 2.35 11.36
CA ILE A 108 -2.17 3.19 12.07
C ILE A 108 -3.58 2.94 11.52
N LEU A 109 -3.73 2.81 10.21
CA LEU A 109 -5.02 2.55 9.58
C LEU A 109 -5.52 1.13 9.92
N TRP A 110 -4.66 0.11 9.85
CA TRP A 110 -4.95 -1.25 10.27
C TRP A 110 -5.48 -1.29 11.71
N ASP A 111 -4.76 -0.65 12.64
CA ASP A 111 -5.15 -0.62 14.05
C ASP A 111 -6.52 0.02 14.28
N LYS A 112 -6.79 1.15 13.61
CA LYS A 112 -8.06 1.89 13.71
C LYS A 112 -9.24 1.16 13.08
N THR A 113 -9.01 0.33 12.06
CA THR A 113 -10.08 -0.27 11.25
C THR A 113 -10.38 -1.72 11.57
N ARG A 114 -9.68 -2.37 12.52
CA ARG A 114 -9.83 -3.79 12.91
C ARG A 114 -11.27 -4.25 13.17
N LYS A 115 -12.13 -3.37 13.65
CA LYS A 115 -13.54 -3.67 13.96
C LYS A 115 -14.53 -3.05 12.99
N SER A 116 -14.05 -2.52 11.86
CA SER A 116 -14.89 -1.84 10.86
C SER A 116 -14.49 -2.28 9.45
N ALA A 117 -13.64 -1.51 8.75
CA ALA A 117 -13.22 -1.83 7.39
C ALA A 117 -12.20 -2.97 7.30
N ASP A 118 -11.59 -3.37 8.41
CA ASP A 118 -10.53 -4.39 8.53
C ASP A 118 -9.50 -4.28 7.38
N VAL A 119 -8.85 -3.10 7.34
CA VAL A 119 -7.85 -2.81 6.32
C VAL A 119 -6.62 -3.67 6.57
N ARG A 120 -6.17 -4.38 5.55
CA ARG A 120 -4.92 -5.18 5.55
C ARG A 120 -4.13 -4.94 4.28
N ALA A 121 -2.83 -5.17 4.36
CA ALA A 121 -1.98 -5.09 3.19
C ALA A 121 -2.14 -6.34 2.32
N LEU A 122 -2.09 -6.12 1.00
CA LEU A 122 -2.02 -7.18 0.00
C LEU A 122 -0.55 -7.53 -0.30
N ALA A 123 0.34 -6.54 -0.27
CA ALA A 123 1.76 -6.72 -0.53
C ALA A 123 2.58 -5.57 0.07
N THR A 124 3.86 -5.79 0.34
CA THR A 124 4.83 -4.69 0.37
C THR A 124 5.17 -4.29 -1.07
N LEU A 125 5.81 -3.14 -1.26
CA LEU A 125 6.26 -2.73 -2.58
C LEU A 125 7.79 -2.71 -2.64
N ASN A 126 8.46 -2.28 -1.58
CA ASN A 126 9.91 -2.25 -1.54
C ASN A 126 10.49 -2.18 -0.13
N SER A 127 11.81 -2.36 -0.09
CA SER A 127 12.69 -1.94 0.99
C SER A 127 13.66 -0.91 0.42
N GLN A 128 13.71 0.28 1.00
CA GLN A 128 14.59 1.38 0.59
C GLN A 128 14.89 2.29 1.77
N PRO A 129 16.08 2.89 1.85
CA PRO A 129 16.39 3.87 2.88
C PRO A 129 15.67 5.19 2.60
N ALA A 130 15.33 5.91 3.67
CA ALA A 130 14.95 7.32 3.63
C ALA A 130 16.03 8.14 4.33
N TYR A 131 16.32 9.35 3.82
CA TYR A 131 17.38 10.20 4.38
C TYR A 131 16.79 11.48 4.97
N LEU A 132 17.24 11.81 6.18
CA LEU A 132 17.14 13.17 6.71
C LEU A 132 18.36 13.96 6.21
N ASN A 133 18.09 14.91 5.34
CA ASN A 133 19.08 15.82 4.79
C ASN A 133 18.90 17.23 5.36
N THR A 134 19.98 18.00 5.47
CA THR A 134 19.96 19.39 5.94
C THR A 134 20.85 20.29 5.09
N ASN A 135 20.47 21.56 4.98
CA ASN A 135 21.28 22.63 4.39
C ASN A 135 22.05 23.47 5.46
N LYS A 136 22.00 23.03 6.72
CA LYS A 136 22.73 23.69 7.82
C LYS A 136 24.09 23.01 8.02
N PRO A 137 25.23 23.69 7.75
CA PRO A 137 26.54 23.08 7.81
C PRO A 137 26.93 22.60 9.23
N ASP A 138 26.33 23.21 10.26
CA ASP A 138 26.64 22.89 11.66
C ASP A 138 25.80 21.74 12.24
N VAL A 139 24.73 21.31 11.55
CA VAL A 139 23.88 20.19 11.97
C VAL A 139 24.49 18.88 11.50
N LYS A 140 25.10 18.11 12.40
CA LYS A 140 25.74 16.81 12.15
C LYS A 140 24.96 15.65 12.76
N SER A 141 24.11 15.93 13.75
CA SER A 141 23.29 14.96 14.46
C SER A 141 21.93 15.55 14.83
N LEU A 142 21.03 14.73 15.36
CA LEU A 142 19.73 15.22 15.85
C LEU A 142 19.85 16.19 17.02
N ALA A 143 20.93 16.13 17.78
CA ALA A 143 21.15 17.00 18.93
C ALA A 143 21.46 18.45 18.53
N ASP A 144 21.87 18.70 17.29
CA ASP A 144 22.25 20.00 16.80
C ASP A 144 21.04 20.82 16.29
N PHE A 145 19.86 20.19 16.12
CA PHE A 145 18.66 20.90 15.79
C PHE A 145 18.14 21.76 16.95
N THR A 146 17.70 22.96 16.63
CA THR A 146 17.20 23.97 17.58
C THR A 146 15.74 24.32 17.26
N GLU A 147 15.08 25.09 18.12
CA GLU A 147 13.72 25.58 17.89
C GLU A 147 13.55 26.48 16.65
N LYS A 148 14.67 26.95 16.09
CA LYS A 148 14.67 27.76 14.85
C LYS A 148 14.62 26.89 13.58
N ASP A 149 14.81 25.59 13.72
CA ASP A 149 14.84 24.67 12.60
C ASP A 149 13.44 24.12 12.27
N ARG A 150 13.22 23.81 11.00
CA ARG A 150 12.02 23.10 10.55
C ARG A 150 12.43 21.89 9.72
N ILE A 151 11.91 20.74 10.12
CA ILE A 151 12.17 19.45 9.49
C ILE A 151 10.93 19.08 8.68
N ALA A 152 11.02 19.11 7.37
CA ALA A 152 9.91 18.72 6.50
C ALA A 152 9.75 17.19 6.46
N VAL A 153 8.51 16.74 6.66
CA VAL A 153 8.07 15.33 6.54
C VAL A 153 6.73 15.28 5.80
N PRO A 154 6.36 14.18 5.10
CA PRO A 154 5.11 14.11 4.33
C PRO A 154 3.82 14.29 5.15
N THR A 155 3.81 13.82 6.38
CA THR A 155 2.78 14.10 7.39
C THR A 155 3.39 13.95 8.77
N VAL A 156 3.25 14.99 9.60
CA VAL A 156 3.73 14.99 10.98
C VAL A 156 3.11 13.86 11.78
N LYS A 157 3.91 13.21 12.64
CA LYS A 157 3.49 12.11 13.55
C LYS A 157 2.87 10.87 12.89
N LEU A 158 2.81 10.81 11.54
CA LEU A 158 2.14 9.72 10.85
C LEU A 158 3.01 9.09 9.75
N SER A 159 3.71 9.92 8.93
CA SER A 159 4.49 9.39 7.81
C SER A 159 5.62 8.46 8.27
N TYR A 160 6.11 7.61 7.34
CA TYR A 160 7.30 6.78 7.58
C TYR A 160 8.44 7.60 8.16
N GLN A 161 8.73 8.74 7.56
CA GLN A 161 9.79 9.65 7.96
C GLN A 161 9.60 10.21 9.38
N ALA A 162 8.36 10.56 9.74
CA ALA A 162 8.05 11.05 11.09
C ALA A 162 8.27 9.97 12.15
N ILE A 163 7.86 8.73 11.89
CA ILE A 163 8.06 7.60 12.82
C ILE A 163 9.55 7.23 12.92
N ILE A 164 10.28 7.19 11.80
CA ILE A 164 11.74 6.97 11.86
C ILE A 164 12.46 8.11 12.61
N LEU A 165 12.02 9.37 12.46
CA LEU A 165 12.58 10.48 13.22
C LEU A 165 12.34 10.30 14.72
N GLN A 166 11.15 9.84 15.12
CA GLN A 166 10.86 9.52 16.51
C GLN A 166 11.73 8.37 17.05
N MET A 167 11.91 7.30 16.28
CA MET A 167 12.81 6.19 16.64
C MET A 167 14.25 6.68 16.79
N ALA A 168 14.71 7.54 15.88
CA ALA A 168 16.04 8.13 15.93
C ALA A 168 16.21 9.09 17.13
N ALA A 169 15.18 9.89 17.43
CA ALA A 169 15.18 10.78 18.59
C ALA A 169 15.29 10.00 19.90
N GLU A 170 14.56 8.89 20.03
CA GLU A 170 14.68 8.04 21.21
C GLU A 170 16.08 7.42 21.35
N LYS A 171 16.68 6.98 20.24
CA LYS A 171 18.05 6.46 20.21
C LYS A 171 19.07 7.53 20.65
N GLN A 172 18.88 8.79 20.21
CA GLN A 172 19.80 9.90 20.48
C GLN A 172 19.64 10.48 21.89
N PHE A 173 18.39 10.63 22.36
CA PHE A 173 18.06 11.36 23.57
C PHE A 173 17.64 10.48 24.76
N GLY A 174 17.59 9.16 24.56
CA GLY A 174 17.20 8.18 25.56
C GLY A 174 15.70 7.85 25.55
N GLU A 175 15.38 6.77 26.23
CA GLU A 175 14.02 6.23 26.32
C GLU A 175 13.01 7.30 26.77
N GLY A 176 11.81 7.30 26.13
CA GLY A 176 10.74 8.26 26.40
C GLY A 176 10.89 9.62 25.70
N ASN A 177 12.07 9.95 25.13
CA ASN A 177 12.31 11.22 24.44
C ASN A 177 12.05 11.15 22.93
N TYR A 178 11.27 10.17 22.47
CA TYR A 178 10.96 9.97 21.05
C TYR A 178 10.32 11.20 20.38
N ALA A 179 9.49 11.95 21.09
CA ALA A 179 8.74 13.09 20.55
C ALA A 179 9.53 14.42 20.62
N LYS A 180 10.81 14.41 21.04
CA LYS A 180 11.59 15.62 21.29
C LYS A 180 11.70 16.56 20.09
N LEU A 181 11.67 16.02 18.87
CA LEU A 181 11.78 16.80 17.64
C LEU A 181 10.41 17.01 16.94
N ASP A 182 9.32 16.49 17.47
CA ASP A 182 7.99 16.58 16.83
C ASP A 182 7.57 18.03 16.54
N ASN A 183 7.85 18.95 17.49
CA ASN A 183 7.51 20.37 17.37
C ASN A 183 8.33 21.10 16.28
N LEU A 184 9.42 20.52 15.82
CA LEU A 184 10.21 21.04 14.71
C LEU A 184 9.68 20.54 13.35
N THR A 185 8.80 19.55 13.34
CA THR A 185 8.33 18.94 12.08
C THR A 185 7.23 19.77 11.43
N VAL A 186 7.27 19.85 10.09
CA VAL A 186 6.25 20.47 9.24
C VAL A 186 5.84 19.52 8.12
N SER A 187 4.55 19.54 7.74
CA SER A 187 4.04 18.69 6.68
C SER A 187 4.24 19.34 5.32
N LEU A 188 5.06 18.71 4.47
CA LEU A 188 5.25 19.05 3.06
C LEU A 188 5.35 17.76 2.24
N SER A 189 4.79 17.76 1.04
CA SER A 189 5.05 16.68 0.07
C SER A 189 6.54 16.59 -0.26
N HIS A 190 7.01 15.46 -0.75
CA HIS A 190 8.42 15.28 -1.10
C HIS A 190 8.96 16.33 -2.10
N PRO A 191 8.23 16.67 -3.19
CA PRO A 191 8.66 17.73 -4.10
C PRO A 191 8.75 19.10 -3.42
N GLU A 192 7.73 19.49 -2.63
CA GLU A 192 7.72 20.78 -1.91
C GLU A 192 8.85 20.87 -0.88
N ALA A 193 9.08 19.79 -0.12
CA ALA A 193 10.17 19.70 0.83
C ALA A 193 11.54 19.84 0.15
N THR A 194 11.71 19.23 -1.03
CA THR A 194 12.95 19.31 -1.81
C THR A 194 13.20 20.74 -2.33
N ILE A 195 12.17 21.37 -2.90
CA ILE A 195 12.26 22.76 -3.38
C ILE A 195 12.58 23.70 -2.20
N SER A 196 11.89 23.52 -1.06
CA SER A 196 12.08 24.35 0.14
C SER A 196 13.49 24.24 0.68
N LEU A 197 14.02 23.01 0.81
CA LEU A 197 15.38 22.76 1.31
C LEU A 197 16.45 23.36 0.38
N LEU A 198 16.34 23.08 -0.94
CA LEU A 198 17.32 23.52 -1.93
C LEU A 198 17.32 25.03 -2.15
N SER A 199 16.16 25.68 -2.02
CA SER A 199 16.06 27.14 -2.17
C SER A 199 16.83 27.89 -1.07
N GLY A 200 16.89 27.33 0.14
CA GLY A 200 17.45 27.98 1.33
C GLY A 200 16.76 29.28 1.73
N LYS A 201 15.55 29.55 1.18
CA LYS A 201 14.80 30.80 1.39
C LYS A 201 13.55 30.62 2.26
N THR A 202 13.32 29.43 2.77
CA THR A 202 12.18 29.06 3.62
C THR A 202 12.68 28.77 5.04
N GLU A 203 11.75 28.54 5.96
CA GLU A 203 12.07 28.08 7.32
C GLU A 203 12.59 26.63 7.35
N VAL A 204 12.39 25.87 6.26
CA VAL A 204 12.78 24.45 6.17
C VAL A 204 14.30 24.36 6.08
N SER A 205 14.93 23.89 7.15
CA SER A 205 16.38 23.68 7.25
C SER A 205 16.77 22.21 7.08
N ALA A 206 15.80 21.29 7.18
CA ALA A 206 16.01 19.87 6.96
C ALA A 206 14.78 19.22 6.31
N SER A 207 14.99 18.12 5.63
CA SER A 207 13.97 17.40 4.91
C SER A 207 14.20 15.90 5.02
N PHE A 208 13.22 15.17 5.54
CA PHE A 208 13.25 13.73 5.60
C PHE A 208 12.41 13.17 4.44
N THR A 209 13.09 12.73 3.41
CA THR A 209 12.44 12.29 2.16
C THR A 209 12.83 10.86 1.78
N SER A 210 12.28 10.39 0.68
CA SER A 210 12.56 9.08 0.08
C SER A 210 13.06 9.24 -1.36
N PRO A 211 13.61 8.18 -2.01
CA PRO A 211 14.00 8.24 -3.41
C PRO A 211 12.87 8.67 -4.35
N PRO A 212 13.14 9.51 -5.36
CA PRO A 212 14.45 10.03 -5.76
C PRO A 212 14.84 11.33 -5.03
N PHE A 213 13.93 11.92 -4.24
CA PHE A 213 14.04 13.28 -3.71
C PHE A 213 15.25 13.48 -2.80
N GLN A 214 15.55 12.51 -1.93
CA GLN A 214 16.71 12.57 -1.05
C GLN A 214 18.05 12.60 -1.81
N TYR A 215 18.12 11.87 -2.93
CA TYR A 215 19.30 11.86 -3.79
C TYR A 215 19.41 13.15 -4.58
N GLN A 216 18.29 13.68 -5.08
CA GLN A 216 18.23 14.99 -5.74
C GLN A 216 18.69 16.13 -4.81
N GLN A 217 18.35 16.06 -3.52
CA GLN A 217 18.82 17.03 -2.53
C GLN A 217 20.33 16.96 -2.35
N LEU A 218 20.92 15.76 -2.37
CA LEU A 218 22.35 15.52 -2.19
C LEU A 218 23.21 15.86 -3.43
N GLU A 219 22.61 16.18 -4.59
CA GLU A 219 23.33 16.75 -5.72
C GLU A 219 23.84 18.19 -5.42
N SER A 220 23.28 18.84 -4.39
CA SER A 220 23.75 20.15 -3.94
C SER A 220 24.87 20.00 -2.91
N ASP A 221 26.00 20.67 -3.16
CA ASP A 221 27.15 20.77 -2.22
C ASP A 221 26.81 21.44 -0.89
N LYS A 222 25.66 22.13 -0.82
CA LYS A 222 25.16 22.79 0.41
C LYS A 222 24.30 21.87 1.28
N VAL A 223 24.00 20.67 0.82
CA VAL A 223 23.11 19.72 1.52
C VAL A 223 23.92 18.48 1.89
N HIS A 224 23.74 18.00 3.10
CA HIS A 224 24.32 16.74 3.53
C HIS A 224 23.33 15.91 4.33
N ARG A 225 23.58 14.60 4.38
CA ARG A 225 22.78 13.62 5.11
C ARG A 225 23.13 13.62 6.59
N VAL A 226 22.11 13.67 7.44
CA VAL A 226 22.20 13.53 8.91
C VAL A 226 21.83 12.13 9.35
N ILE A 227 20.78 11.52 8.74
CA ILE A 227 20.29 10.17 9.07
C ILE A 227 20.06 9.36 7.81
N ASN A 228 20.41 8.08 7.88
CA ASN A 228 19.86 7.01 7.04
C ASN A 228 18.88 6.17 7.89
N SER A 229 17.66 5.95 7.42
CA SER A 229 16.66 5.18 8.16
C SER A 229 17.09 3.74 8.46
N TYR A 230 17.96 3.15 7.65
CA TYR A 230 18.49 1.81 7.89
C TYR A 230 19.40 1.75 9.12
N ASP A 231 20.14 2.83 9.42
CA ASP A 231 20.93 2.93 10.66
C ASP A 231 20.02 2.97 11.90
N VAL A 232 18.84 3.58 11.75
CA VAL A 232 17.83 3.64 12.81
C VAL A 232 17.18 2.29 13.03
N LEU A 233 16.83 1.60 11.95
CA LEU A 233 16.18 0.29 11.97
C LEU A 233 17.14 -0.87 12.27
N GLY A 234 18.46 -0.64 12.15
CA GLY A 234 19.48 -1.69 12.25
C GLY A 234 19.50 -2.60 11.02
N GLY A 235 19.25 -2.03 9.83
CA GLY A 235 19.30 -2.70 8.53
C GLY A 235 18.06 -2.47 7.67
N PRO A 236 17.97 -3.16 6.52
CA PRO A 236 16.86 -3.05 5.59
C PRO A 236 15.51 -3.43 6.23
N GLY A 237 14.45 -2.78 5.79
CA GLY A 237 13.09 -3.05 6.18
C GLY A 237 12.11 -2.50 5.15
N SER A 238 10.91 -3.08 5.07
CA SER A 238 9.88 -2.61 4.14
C SER A 238 9.57 -1.14 4.36
N PHE A 239 9.63 -0.37 3.27
CA PHE A 239 9.34 1.06 3.28
C PHE A 239 7.86 1.34 3.03
N SER A 240 7.28 0.71 2.00
CA SER A 240 5.90 0.94 1.56
C SER A 240 5.14 -0.37 1.37
N ALA A 241 3.82 -0.26 1.41
CA ALA A 241 2.90 -1.35 1.14
C ALA A 241 1.71 -0.90 0.31
N LEU A 242 0.99 -1.86 -0.26
CA LEU A 242 -0.29 -1.73 -0.93
C LEU A 242 -1.36 -2.43 -0.08
N TRP A 243 -2.45 -1.74 0.24
CA TRP A 243 -3.51 -2.27 1.09
C TRP A 243 -4.91 -1.97 0.56
N THR A 244 -5.88 -2.72 1.06
CA THR A 244 -7.30 -2.55 0.76
C THR A 244 -8.16 -2.94 1.97
N THR A 245 -9.48 -2.86 1.86
CA THR A 245 -10.42 -3.30 2.88
C THR A 245 -10.74 -4.79 2.74
N ALA A 246 -11.05 -5.46 3.86
CA ALA A 246 -11.50 -6.86 3.83
C ALA A 246 -12.73 -7.04 2.93
N LYS A 247 -13.70 -6.11 3.02
CA LYS A 247 -14.90 -6.12 2.17
C LYS A 247 -14.58 -6.08 0.68
N PHE A 248 -13.61 -5.25 0.25
CA PHE A 248 -13.23 -5.22 -1.16
C PHE A 248 -12.64 -6.56 -1.59
N ARG A 249 -11.68 -7.10 -0.83
CA ARG A 249 -11.06 -8.39 -1.10
C ARG A 249 -12.08 -9.53 -1.17
N GLU A 250 -13.04 -9.58 -0.24
CA GLU A 250 -14.08 -10.62 -0.20
C GLU A 250 -15.02 -10.57 -1.41
N ASN A 251 -15.39 -9.36 -1.83
CA ASN A 251 -16.26 -9.16 -2.98
C ASN A 251 -15.54 -9.27 -4.32
N ASN A 252 -14.20 -9.13 -4.33
CA ASN A 252 -13.39 -9.08 -5.55
C ASN A 252 -12.12 -9.97 -5.42
N PRO A 253 -12.29 -11.28 -5.14
CA PRO A 253 -11.15 -12.16 -4.86
C PRO A 253 -10.24 -12.39 -6.07
N LYS A 254 -10.79 -12.42 -7.29
CA LYS A 254 -9.99 -12.57 -8.52
C LYS A 254 -9.24 -11.28 -8.84
N THR A 255 -9.91 -10.13 -8.73
CA THR A 255 -9.27 -8.81 -8.88
C THR A 255 -8.13 -8.62 -7.89
N THR A 256 -8.34 -9.01 -6.62
CA THR A 256 -7.29 -8.93 -5.58
C THR A 256 -6.07 -9.78 -5.95
N LYS A 257 -6.27 -11.02 -6.42
CA LYS A 257 -5.18 -11.87 -6.89
C LYS A 257 -4.50 -11.32 -8.15
N ALA A 258 -5.26 -10.75 -9.09
CA ALA A 258 -4.71 -10.11 -10.28
C ALA A 258 -3.84 -8.90 -9.93
N VAL A 259 -4.24 -8.09 -8.94
CA VAL A 259 -3.43 -6.97 -8.43
C VAL A 259 -2.14 -7.48 -7.79
N LEU A 260 -2.18 -8.54 -6.97
CA LEU A 260 -0.96 -9.12 -6.39
C LEU A 260 -0.01 -9.64 -7.47
N ALA A 261 -0.52 -10.38 -8.45
CA ALA A 261 0.27 -10.89 -9.58
C ALA A 261 0.89 -9.75 -10.40
N ALA A 262 0.14 -8.65 -10.61
CA ALA A 262 0.65 -7.45 -11.28
C ALA A 262 1.82 -6.81 -10.50
N MET A 263 1.77 -6.78 -9.16
CA MET A 263 2.87 -6.26 -8.34
C MET A 263 4.09 -7.18 -8.37
N ASP A 264 3.90 -8.49 -8.40
CA ASP A 264 4.98 -9.47 -8.54
C ASP A 264 5.67 -9.31 -9.90
N GLU A 265 4.91 -9.25 -10.99
CA GLU A 265 5.45 -9.06 -12.33
C GLU A 265 6.16 -7.69 -12.47
N ALA A 266 5.58 -6.62 -11.91
CA ALA A 266 6.21 -5.31 -11.90
C ALA A 266 7.55 -5.32 -11.15
N SER A 267 7.64 -6.05 -10.02
CA SER A 267 8.87 -6.20 -9.26
C SER A 267 9.96 -6.93 -10.06
N ALA A 268 9.58 -8.00 -10.76
CA ALA A 268 10.48 -8.73 -11.65
C ALA A 268 10.95 -7.85 -12.82
N PHE A 269 10.02 -7.12 -13.46
CA PHE A 269 10.33 -6.21 -14.56
C PHE A 269 11.34 -5.14 -14.16
N ILE A 270 11.15 -4.49 -12.99
CA ILE A 270 12.07 -3.45 -12.49
C ILE A 270 13.48 -4.01 -12.33
N LYS A 271 13.61 -5.22 -11.79
CA LYS A 271 14.90 -5.88 -11.59
C LYS A 271 15.60 -6.23 -12.91
N GLU A 272 14.85 -6.70 -13.89
CA GLU A 272 15.37 -7.15 -15.19
C GLU A 272 15.60 -5.98 -16.16
N ASN A 273 14.83 -4.90 -16.03
CA ASN A 273 14.77 -3.79 -16.95
C ASN A 273 14.85 -2.41 -16.24
N PRO A 274 15.89 -2.15 -15.40
CA PRO A 274 15.95 -0.95 -14.56
C PRO A 274 15.94 0.35 -15.38
N LYS A 275 16.58 0.37 -16.54
CA LYS A 275 16.57 1.52 -17.45
C LYS A 275 15.16 1.83 -17.95
N GLN A 276 14.42 0.83 -18.42
CA GLN A 276 13.03 1.04 -18.87
C GLN A 276 12.13 1.45 -17.71
N ALA A 277 12.33 0.89 -16.52
CA ALA A 277 11.58 1.29 -15.32
C ALA A 277 11.86 2.76 -14.96
N ALA A 278 13.09 3.25 -15.12
CA ALA A 278 13.43 4.66 -14.95
C ALA A 278 12.71 5.55 -15.98
N GLU A 279 12.71 5.18 -17.26
CA GLU A 279 12.01 5.89 -18.33
C GLU A 279 10.49 5.95 -18.10
N ILE A 280 9.87 4.83 -17.64
CA ILE A 280 8.46 4.77 -17.28
C ILE A 280 8.16 5.75 -16.12
N TYR A 281 8.97 5.72 -15.07
CA TYR A 281 8.81 6.64 -13.93
C TYR A 281 8.86 8.09 -14.39
N ILE A 282 9.91 8.48 -15.13
CA ILE A 282 10.11 9.85 -15.59
C ILE A 282 8.92 10.34 -16.42
N ARG A 283 8.44 9.53 -17.33
CA ARG A 283 7.33 9.88 -18.21
C ARG A 283 6.01 10.04 -17.44
N LEU A 284 5.68 9.10 -16.56
CA LEU A 284 4.40 9.11 -15.84
C LEU A 284 4.38 10.08 -14.66
N ASP A 285 5.54 10.41 -14.10
CA ASP A 285 5.66 11.38 -13.00
C ASP A 285 5.93 12.81 -13.51
N ASN A 286 6.07 13.02 -14.82
CA ASN A 286 6.54 14.27 -15.44
C ASN A 286 7.84 14.78 -14.81
N SER A 287 8.70 13.87 -14.40
CA SER A 287 9.97 14.18 -13.73
C SER A 287 10.95 14.87 -14.67
N LYS A 288 11.77 15.79 -14.15
CA LYS A 288 12.86 16.45 -14.89
C LYS A 288 14.22 15.80 -14.64
N LEU A 289 14.25 14.72 -13.90
CA LEU A 289 15.50 13.99 -13.61
C LEU A 289 16.00 13.27 -14.87
N ALA A 290 17.31 13.15 -14.98
CA ALA A 290 17.92 12.36 -16.04
C ALA A 290 17.60 10.86 -15.87
N PRO A 291 17.33 10.12 -16.94
CA PRO A 291 17.05 8.68 -16.84
C PRO A 291 18.15 7.90 -16.13
N GLU A 292 19.41 8.21 -16.43
CA GLU A 292 20.59 7.57 -15.85
C GLU A 292 20.70 7.81 -14.33
N PHE A 293 20.27 8.98 -13.87
CA PHE A 293 20.21 9.30 -12.44
C PHE A 293 19.16 8.43 -11.72
N VAL A 294 17.98 8.27 -12.33
CA VAL A 294 16.91 7.45 -11.77
C VAL A 294 17.27 5.97 -11.83
N GLU A 295 17.86 5.49 -12.93
CA GLU A 295 18.35 4.12 -13.09
C GLU A 295 19.40 3.78 -12.02
N LYS A 296 20.37 4.67 -11.76
CA LYS A 296 21.36 4.52 -10.71
C LYS A 296 20.72 4.34 -9.33
N ILE A 297 19.64 5.07 -9.04
CA ILE A 297 18.90 4.92 -7.78
C ILE A 297 18.17 3.58 -7.74
N ILE A 298 17.49 3.17 -8.81
CA ILE A 298 16.75 1.89 -8.88
C ILE A 298 17.69 0.70 -8.67
N THR A 299 18.93 0.80 -9.14
CA THR A 299 19.95 -0.26 -9.04
C THR A 299 20.83 -0.17 -7.80
N ASP A 300 20.58 0.78 -6.90
CA ASP A 300 21.28 0.87 -5.63
C ASP A 300 21.03 -0.42 -4.81
N PRO A 301 22.10 -1.11 -4.32
CA PRO A 301 21.96 -2.35 -3.57
C PRO A 301 21.16 -2.23 -2.25
N GLU A 302 21.00 -1.03 -1.72
CA GLU A 302 20.12 -0.76 -0.57
C GLU A 302 18.63 -0.72 -0.94
N ILE A 303 18.29 -0.70 -2.25
CA ILE A 303 16.91 -0.63 -2.75
C ILE A 303 16.49 -1.97 -3.34
N GLN A 304 15.40 -2.53 -2.84
CA GLN A 304 14.86 -3.80 -3.30
C GLN A 304 13.36 -3.67 -3.54
N TYR A 305 12.91 -3.97 -4.74
CA TYR A 305 11.50 -4.05 -5.10
C TYR A 305 11.00 -5.47 -4.88
N SER A 306 10.12 -5.65 -3.90
CA SER A 306 9.62 -6.96 -3.49
C SER A 306 8.26 -6.84 -2.81
N THR A 307 7.40 -7.79 -3.10
CA THR A 307 6.08 -7.91 -2.47
C THR A 307 6.14 -8.63 -1.11
N THR A 308 7.30 -9.17 -0.73
CA THR A 308 7.52 -9.91 0.52
C THR A 308 7.87 -8.96 1.67
N PRO A 309 7.16 -9.00 2.81
CA PRO A 309 7.44 -8.15 3.97
C PRO A 309 8.82 -8.41 4.59
N GLN A 310 9.49 -7.34 4.99
CA GLN A 310 10.78 -7.40 5.68
C GLN A 310 10.76 -6.53 6.95
N ASN A 311 11.10 -7.11 8.09
CA ASN A 311 11.30 -6.42 9.37
C ASN A 311 10.13 -5.50 9.79
N ILE A 312 8.88 -5.83 9.43
CA ILE A 312 7.71 -4.99 9.71
C ILE A 312 7.45 -4.84 11.22
N LEU A 313 7.73 -5.90 11.99
CA LEU A 313 7.47 -5.88 13.43
C LEU A 313 8.32 -4.84 14.19
N LYS A 314 9.45 -4.40 13.65
CA LYS A 314 10.24 -3.31 14.25
C LYS A 314 9.45 -2.01 14.38
N TYR A 315 8.60 -1.70 13.39
CA TYR A 315 7.72 -0.52 13.46
C TYR A 315 6.62 -0.72 14.49
N THR A 316 5.97 -1.89 14.49
CA THR A 316 4.87 -2.17 15.41
C THR A 316 5.34 -2.22 16.87
N ASP A 317 6.54 -2.72 17.13
CA ASP A 317 7.14 -2.76 18.44
C ASP A 317 7.35 -1.36 19.01
N PHE A 318 7.97 -0.48 18.22
CA PHE A 318 8.14 0.92 18.59
C PHE A 318 6.78 1.62 18.76
N MET A 319 5.92 1.56 17.76
CA MET A 319 4.66 2.31 17.71
C MET A 319 3.68 1.87 18.81
N ALA A 320 3.66 0.59 19.17
CA ALA A 320 2.86 0.08 20.30
C ALA A 320 3.44 0.55 21.64
N ARG A 321 4.76 0.51 21.81
CA ARG A 321 5.43 0.95 23.04
C ARG A 321 5.22 2.44 23.33
N VAL A 322 5.23 3.30 22.30
CA VAL A 322 4.98 4.74 22.45
C VAL A 322 3.48 5.11 22.41
N GLY A 323 2.59 4.13 22.30
CA GLY A 323 1.14 4.34 22.33
C GLY A 323 0.51 4.85 21.03
N THR A 324 1.26 4.85 19.92
CA THR A 324 0.74 5.21 18.59
C THR A 324 -0.20 4.11 18.06
N LEU A 325 0.11 2.84 18.34
CA LEU A 325 -0.78 1.70 18.11
C LEU A 325 -1.39 1.23 19.44
N LYS A 326 -2.68 0.93 19.43
CA LYS A 326 -3.40 0.35 20.58
C LYS A 326 -3.29 -1.18 20.59
N ASN A 327 -3.20 -1.79 19.42
CA ASN A 327 -3.09 -3.23 19.25
C ASN A 327 -1.77 -3.54 18.54
N LYS A 328 -0.96 -4.39 19.16
CA LYS A 328 0.29 -4.89 18.58
C LYS A 328 0.01 -6.23 17.90
N PRO A 329 0.37 -6.42 16.61
CA PRO A 329 0.26 -7.73 15.97
C PRO A 329 1.29 -8.69 16.56
N ALA A 330 0.93 -9.96 16.73
CA ALA A 330 1.85 -10.99 17.20
C ALA A 330 2.79 -11.45 16.09
N THR A 331 2.29 -11.46 14.83
CA THR A 331 3.05 -11.84 13.65
C THR A 331 2.78 -10.86 12.51
N TRP A 332 3.66 -10.82 11.51
CA TRP A 332 3.46 -10.00 10.33
C TRP A 332 2.22 -10.43 9.51
N GLN A 333 1.84 -11.71 9.54
CA GLN A 333 0.67 -12.24 8.85
C GLN A 333 -0.65 -11.58 9.28
N GLU A 334 -0.76 -11.15 10.53
CA GLU A 334 -1.96 -10.43 10.98
C GLU A 334 -2.21 -9.11 10.24
N LEU A 335 -1.15 -8.53 9.70
CA LEU A 335 -1.18 -7.28 8.96
C LEU A 335 -1.54 -7.47 7.47
N PHE A 336 -1.40 -8.69 6.96
CA PHE A 336 -1.54 -9.01 5.54
C PHE A 336 -2.71 -9.95 5.28
N PHE A 337 -3.26 -9.88 4.08
CA PHE A 337 -4.22 -10.87 3.62
C PHE A 337 -3.56 -12.24 3.38
N PRO A 338 -4.33 -13.35 3.47
CA PRO A 338 -3.79 -14.71 3.35
C PRO A 338 -3.06 -15.01 2.05
N GLU A 339 -3.31 -14.26 0.98
CA GLU A 339 -2.63 -14.38 -0.32
C GLU A 339 -1.10 -14.23 -0.23
N LEU A 340 -0.61 -13.67 0.88
CA LEU A 340 0.82 -13.44 1.09
C LEU A 340 1.45 -14.37 2.14
N HIS A 341 0.63 -15.16 2.87
CA HIS A 341 1.09 -15.88 4.08
C HIS A 341 2.06 -17.02 3.81
N ASP A 342 2.16 -17.52 2.60
CA ASP A 342 3.10 -18.55 2.15
C ASP A 342 4.52 -18.03 1.86
N ARG A 343 4.71 -16.70 1.91
CA ARG A 343 6.01 -16.07 1.66
C ARG A 343 6.86 -16.02 2.93
N ALA A 344 8.18 -16.02 2.74
CA ALA A 344 9.17 -15.89 3.82
C ALA A 344 9.28 -14.45 4.31
N GLY A 345 8.17 -13.89 4.83
CA GLY A 345 8.13 -12.53 5.37
C GLY A 345 8.64 -12.42 6.82
N SER A 346 8.92 -11.18 7.26
CA SER A 346 9.38 -10.89 8.64
C SER A 346 8.93 -9.51 9.16
#